data_0bf8ec596d365d63e8e44df45d8391f2
#
_entry.id   0bf8ec596d365d63e8e44df45d8391f2
#
_cell.length_a   1.000
_cell.length_b   1.000
_cell.length_c   1.000
_cell.angle_alpha   90.00
_cell.angle_beta   90.00
_cell.angle_gamma   90.00
#
_symmetry.space_group_name_H-M   'P 1'
#
loop_
_entity.id
_entity.type
_entity.pdbx_description
1 polymer ?
#
loop_
_entity_poly.entity_id
_entity_poly.type
_entity_poly.pdbx_seq_one_letter_code
_entity_poly.pdbx_strand_id
1 'polypeptide(L)'
;VMARLASCAGPMRVLNDDSVSMVDQAVAFCQLKLGLDDAVADPGFITPESLTARRYPHRVMLHPTSYNEKKNWPHQKYLMLARCLRLQGYDPQFVISPKELALWSPRLGEEFPIPRFANARELGAYLYESGYVIGNDSGVGHLASALGVPVLTLFRKRRDGFCWRPGWGRNVVVRPVVSVGAFRNSWKRFLSVQRVKRAFDQLVRQHQSAS
;
A
#
# COMPACT_ATOMS: atom_id res chain seq x y z
N VAL A 1 28.30 -2.56 19.31
CA VAL A 1 27.37 -2.44 18.17
C VAL A 1 28.01 -1.62 17.04
N MET A 2 28.50 -0.40 17.32
CA MET A 2 29.16 0.46 16.30
C MET A 2 30.42 -0.14 15.70
N ALA A 3 31.27 -0.83 16.48
CA ALA A 3 32.49 -1.50 15.99
C ALA A 3 32.17 -2.67 15.01
N ARG A 4 31.04 -3.39 15.21
CA ARG A 4 30.58 -4.42 14.26
C ARG A 4 30.03 -3.85 12.96
N LEU A 5 29.38 -2.68 13.00
CA LEU A 5 28.90 -1.99 11.81
C LEU A 5 30.03 -1.49 10.92
N ALA A 6 31.16 -1.05 11.51
CA ALA A 6 32.34 -0.59 10.75
C ALA A 6 33.04 -1.71 9.98
N SER A 7 33.00 -2.98 10.45
CA SER A 7 33.58 -4.13 9.74
C SER A 7 32.71 -4.67 8.61
N CYS A 8 31.52 -4.09 8.40
CA CYS A 8 30.52 -4.55 7.44
C CYS A 8 30.58 -3.82 6.08
N ALA A 9 31.78 -3.52 5.57
CA ALA A 9 31.93 -2.91 4.23
C ALA A 9 31.44 -3.80 3.06
N GLY A 10 31.13 -5.06 3.30
CA GLY A 10 30.57 -5.99 2.31
C GLY A 10 29.04 -6.10 2.19
N PRO A 11 28.22 -5.60 3.11
CA PRO A 11 26.80 -5.93 3.20
C PRO A 11 25.81 -4.83 2.82
N MET A 12 26.25 -3.67 2.43
CA MET A 12 25.35 -2.66 1.84
C MET A 12 24.62 -3.19 0.59
N ARG A 13 25.12 -4.24 -0.06
CA ARG A 13 24.44 -4.89 -1.19
C ARG A 13 23.13 -5.59 -0.80
N VAL A 14 23.00 -6.09 0.43
CA VAL A 14 21.75 -6.71 0.91
C VAL A 14 20.64 -5.65 1.04
N LEU A 15 21.00 -4.42 1.43
CA LEU A 15 20.06 -3.30 1.59
C LEU A 15 19.74 -2.56 0.28
N ASN A 16 20.29 -2.99 -0.86
CA ASN A 16 20.09 -2.34 -2.16
C ASN A 16 19.48 -3.27 -3.22
N ASP A 17 18.93 -4.42 -2.81
CA ASP A 17 18.22 -5.30 -3.73
C ASP A 17 16.78 -4.84 -3.90
N ASP A 18 16.50 -4.17 -5.01
CA ASP A 18 15.15 -3.71 -5.35
C ASP A 18 14.13 -4.85 -5.55
N SER A 19 14.58 -6.10 -5.68
CA SER A 19 13.69 -7.27 -5.80
C SER A 19 13.13 -7.73 -4.45
N VAL A 20 13.85 -7.45 -3.35
CA VAL A 20 13.50 -7.82 -1.98
C VAL A 20 12.85 -6.63 -1.27
N SER A 21 11.84 -6.85 -0.42
CA SER A 21 11.22 -5.76 0.33
C SER A 21 12.17 -5.19 1.38
N MET A 22 12.02 -3.92 1.76
CA MET A 22 12.81 -3.33 2.86
C MET A 22 12.59 -4.06 4.19
N VAL A 23 11.42 -4.63 4.40
CA VAL A 23 11.13 -5.45 5.59
C VAL A 23 12.01 -6.69 5.61
N ASP A 24 12.02 -7.45 4.51
CA ASP A 24 12.85 -8.66 4.41
C ASP A 24 14.35 -8.36 4.45
N GLN A 25 14.76 -7.24 3.83
CA GLN A 25 16.14 -6.77 3.90
C GLN A 25 16.54 -6.40 5.33
N ALA A 26 15.65 -5.75 6.10
CA ALA A 26 15.90 -5.40 7.49
C ALA A 26 16.02 -6.65 8.37
N VAL A 27 15.14 -7.64 8.19
CA VAL A 27 15.24 -8.94 8.88
C VAL A 27 16.57 -9.63 8.55
N ALA A 28 16.90 -9.75 7.28
CA ALA A 28 18.16 -10.36 6.84
C ALA A 28 19.39 -9.61 7.40
N PHE A 29 19.34 -8.29 7.48
CA PHE A 29 20.40 -7.50 8.10
C PHE A 29 20.53 -7.80 9.61
N CYS A 30 19.42 -7.85 10.34
CA CYS A 30 19.42 -8.18 11.76
C CYS A 30 20.02 -9.56 12.00
N GLN A 31 19.59 -10.57 11.24
CA GLN A 31 20.07 -11.94 11.38
C GLN A 31 21.55 -12.07 10.98
N LEU A 32 21.91 -11.65 9.77
CA LEU A 32 23.24 -11.91 9.19
C LEU A 32 24.33 -10.98 9.71
N LYS A 33 23.99 -9.77 10.15
CA LYS A 33 24.96 -8.72 10.50
C LYS A 33 24.98 -8.36 11.98
N LEU A 34 23.83 -8.43 12.63
CA LEU A 34 23.75 -8.15 14.06
C LEU A 34 23.76 -9.44 14.91
N GLY A 35 23.62 -10.62 14.28
CA GLY A 35 23.56 -11.92 14.99
C GLY A 35 22.27 -12.06 15.82
N LEU A 36 21.16 -11.46 15.34
CA LEU A 36 19.85 -11.56 15.95
C LEU A 36 19.07 -12.64 15.19
N ASP A 37 19.37 -13.91 15.47
CA ASP A 37 18.84 -15.06 14.71
C ASP A 37 17.31 -15.20 14.80
N ASP A 38 16.71 -14.66 15.85
CA ASP A 38 15.28 -14.64 16.12
C ASP A 38 14.54 -13.45 15.48
N ALA A 39 15.25 -12.57 14.77
CA ALA A 39 14.62 -11.44 14.10
C ALA A 39 13.60 -11.89 13.04
N VAL A 40 12.38 -11.39 13.14
CA VAL A 40 11.25 -11.70 12.25
C VAL A 40 10.62 -10.44 11.70
N ALA A 41 9.83 -10.59 10.63
CA ALA A 41 9.10 -9.48 10.00
C ALA A 41 7.82 -9.13 10.79
N ASP A 42 7.95 -8.88 12.10
CA ASP A 42 6.85 -8.46 12.95
C ASP A 42 6.81 -6.92 13.02
N PRO A 43 5.71 -6.26 12.62
CA PRO A 43 5.57 -4.81 12.73
C PRO A 43 5.34 -4.31 14.18
N GLY A 44 5.18 -5.20 15.15
CA GLY A 44 5.01 -4.90 16.58
C GLY A 44 3.67 -4.25 16.93
N PHE A 45 2.64 -4.39 16.11
CA PHE A 45 1.30 -3.87 16.43
C PHE A 45 0.56 -4.80 17.38
N ILE A 46 0.06 -4.24 18.48
CA ILE A 46 -0.88 -4.90 19.40
C ILE A 46 -2.28 -4.47 19.01
N THR A 47 -3.08 -5.41 18.52
CA THR A 47 -4.47 -5.14 18.16
C THR A 47 -5.37 -5.21 19.39
N PRO A 48 -6.21 -4.20 19.66
CA PRO A 48 -7.21 -4.27 20.72
C PRO A 48 -8.19 -5.43 20.51
N GLU A 49 -8.57 -6.12 21.57
CA GLU A 49 -9.54 -7.24 21.52
C GLU A 49 -10.92 -6.83 20.97
N SER A 50 -11.26 -5.55 21.07
CA SER A 50 -12.49 -4.98 20.53
C SER A 50 -12.55 -4.93 19.01
N LEU A 51 -11.41 -5.10 18.33
CA LEU A 51 -11.33 -5.04 16.87
C LEU A 51 -11.28 -6.44 16.27
N THR A 52 -12.04 -6.64 15.21
CA THR A 52 -12.05 -7.89 14.45
C THR A 52 -11.39 -7.70 13.11
N ALA A 53 -10.34 -8.49 12.83
CA ALA A 53 -9.65 -8.43 11.54
C ALA A 53 -10.64 -8.64 10.40
N ARG A 54 -10.66 -7.68 9.46
CA ARG A 54 -11.49 -7.73 8.24
C ARG A 54 -12.98 -7.97 8.52
N ARG A 55 -13.51 -7.43 9.60
CA ARG A 55 -14.93 -7.47 9.96
C ARG A 55 -15.85 -7.08 8.80
N TYR A 56 -15.36 -6.18 7.92
CA TYR A 56 -16.06 -5.73 6.71
C TYR A 56 -15.29 -6.19 5.47
N PRO A 57 -15.41 -7.46 5.05
CA PRO A 57 -14.56 -8.05 4.02
C PRO A 57 -14.76 -7.45 2.62
N HIS A 58 -15.92 -6.82 2.38
CA HIS A 58 -16.23 -6.14 1.13
C HIS A 58 -15.82 -4.66 1.12
N ARG A 59 -15.44 -4.08 2.26
CA ARG A 59 -15.00 -2.68 2.33
C ARG A 59 -13.60 -2.53 1.72
N VAL A 60 -13.50 -1.67 0.70
CA VAL A 60 -12.26 -1.38 -0.02
C VAL A 60 -11.89 0.07 0.21
N MET A 61 -10.79 0.30 0.93
CA MET A 61 -10.28 1.64 1.20
C MET A 61 -9.44 2.14 0.04
N LEU A 62 -9.84 3.23 -0.60
CA LEU A 62 -9.15 3.88 -1.70
C LEU A 62 -8.37 5.09 -1.20
N HIS A 63 -7.04 5.08 -1.33
CA HIS A 63 -6.19 6.21 -0.94
C HIS A 63 -5.53 6.87 -2.15
N PRO A 64 -6.16 7.93 -2.73
CA PRO A 64 -5.74 8.52 -3.99
C PRO A 64 -4.61 9.55 -3.83
N THR A 65 -4.19 9.87 -2.61
CA THR A 65 -3.21 10.91 -2.32
C THR A 65 -1.87 10.34 -1.89
N SER A 66 -0.83 11.13 -2.05
CA SER A 66 0.49 10.91 -1.47
C SER A 66 1.18 12.27 -1.32
N TYR A 67 2.20 12.37 -0.47
CA TYR A 67 2.99 13.59 -0.29
C TYR A 67 3.51 14.18 -1.61
N ASN A 68 3.79 13.34 -2.59
CA ASN A 68 4.26 13.76 -3.91
C ASN A 68 3.16 13.55 -4.96
N GLU A 69 2.51 14.63 -5.38
CA GLU A 69 1.42 14.61 -6.36
C GLU A 69 1.79 13.92 -7.69
N LYS A 70 3.09 13.86 -8.05
CA LYS A 70 3.56 13.13 -9.22
C LYS A 70 3.33 11.62 -9.09
N LYS A 71 3.17 11.10 -7.86
CA LYS A 71 2.82 9.71 -7.57
C LYS A 71 1.31 9.47 -7.60
N ASN A 72 0.47 10.51 -7.62
CA ASN A 72 -0.98 10.35 -7.56
C ASN A 72 -1.55 9.94 -8.92
N TRP A 73 -2.23 8.81 -8.94
CA TRP A 73 -3.02 8.39 -10.09
C TRP A 73 -4.24 9.31 -10.24
N PRO A 74 -4.74 9.59 -11.48
CA PRO A 74 -5.81 10.56 -11.69
C PRO A 74 -7.08 10.23 -10.88
N HIS A 75 -7.69 11.26 -10.27
CA HIS A 75 -8.91 11.08 -9.46
C HIS A 75 -10.07 10.48 -10.28
N GLN A 76 -10.24 10.87 -11.56
CA GLN A 76 -11.25 10.27 -12.43
C GLN A 76 -11.08 8.75 -12.55
N LYS A 77 -9.84 8.26 -12.59
CA LYS A 77 -9.56 6.82 -12.66
C LYS A 77 -9.88 6.11 -11.34
N TYR A 78 -9.66 6.77 -10.20
CA TYR A 78 -10.10 6.26 -8.89
C TYR A 78 -11.62 6.17 -8.81
N LEU A 79 -12.36 7.19 -9.29
CA LEU A 79 -13.82 7.14 -9.36
C LEU A 79 -14.32 6.01 -10.26
N MET A 80 -13.71 5.85 -11.45
CA MET A 80 -14.05 4.75 -12.35
C MET A 80 -13.78 3.39 -11.70
N LEU A 81 -12.65 3.24 -10.99
CA LEU A 81 -12.32 2.03 -10.25
C LEU A 81 -13.36 1.76 -9.15
N ALA A 82 -13.69 2.77 -8.36
CA ALA A 82 -14.70 2.67 -7.30
C ALA A 82 -16.06 2.20 -7.84
N ARG A 83 -16.49 2.77 -8.96
CA ARG A 83 -17.73 2.32 -9.63
C ARG A 83 -17.66 0.87 -10.08
N CYS A 84 -16.53 0.45 -10.67
CA CYS A 84 -16.32 -0.94 -11.05
C CYS A 84 -16.33 -1.90 -9.84
N LEU A 85 -15.74 -1.50 -8.72
CA LEU A 85 -15.73 -2.28 -7.49
C LEU A 85 -17.15 -2.39 -6.90
N ARG A 86 -17.91 -1.30 -6.87
CA ARG A 86 -19.29 -1.31 -6.39
C ARG A 86 -20.19 -2.23 -7.22
N LEU A 87 -20.03 -2.25 -8.53
CA LEU A 87 -20.75 -3.19 -9.41
C LEU A 87 -20.39 -4.67 -9.13
N GLN A 88 -19.26 -4.94 -8.49
CA GLN A 88 -18.86 -6.28 -8.07
C GLN A 88 -19.29 -6.62 -6.63
N GLY A 89 -20.08 -5.77 -5.96
CA GLY A 89 -20.56 -5.97 -4.60
C GLY A 89 -19.58 -5.53 -3.51
N TYR A 90 -18.53 -4.78 -3.86
CA TYR A 90 -17.65 -4.16 -2.86
C TYR A 90 -18.22 -2.81 -2.38
N ASP A 91 -17.77 -2.38 -1.20
CA ASP A 91 -18.04 -1.06 -0.60
C ASP A 91 -16.77 -0.18 -0.66
N PRO A 92 -16.55 0.55 -1.77
CA PRO A 92 -15.42 1.43 -1.91
C PRO A 92 -15.61 2.71 -1.11
N GLN A 93 -14.61 3.08 -0.31
CA GLN A 93 -14.58 4.28 0.50
C GLN A 93 -13.22 4.99 0.34
N PHE A 94 -13.20 6.32 0.44
CA PHE A 94 -11.98 7.09 0.21
C PHE A 94 -11.31 7.53 1.52
N VAL A 95 -10.00 7.28 1.62
CA VAL A 95 -9.16 7.81 2.70
C VAL A 95 -8.47 9.06 2.19
N ILE A 96 -8.86 10.21 2.74
CA ILE A 96 -8.29 11.51 2.40
C ILE A 96 -7.87 12.20 3.70
N SER A 97 -6.67 12.76 3.73
CA SER A 97 -6.21 13.50 4.90
C SER A 97 -7.03 14.79 5.09
N PRO A 98 -7.22 15.28 6.34
CA PRO A 98 -7.95 16.51 6.59
C PRO A 98 -7.42 17.72 5.78
N LYS A 99 -6.10 17.77 5.56
CA LYS A 99 -5.46 18.86 4.79
C LYS A 99 -5.81 18.84 3.31
N GLU A 100 -6.12 17.66 2.77
CA GLU A 100 -6.39 17.45 1.34
C GLU A 100 -7.89 17.40 1.05
N LEU A 101 -8.72 17.30 2.10
CA LEU A 101 -10.16 17.10 1.96
C LEU A 101 -10.84 18.20 1.14
N ALA A 102 -10.51 19.46 1.40
CA ALA A 102 -11.07 20.60 0.66
C ALA A 102 -10.78 20.52 -0.85
N LEU A 103 -9.63 19.98 -1.23
CA LEU A 103 -9.21 19.82 -2.63
C LEU A 103 -9.84 18.58 -3.28
N TRP A 104 -10.01 17.49 -2.52
CA TRP A 104 -10.43 16.20 -3.06
C TRP A 104 -11.93 15.96 -2.97
N SER A 105 -12.63 16.48 -1.95
CA SER A 105 -14.07 16.32 -1.79
C SER A 105 -14.86 16.79 -3.04
N PRO A 106 -14.61 17.96 -3.63
CA PRO A 106 -15.28 18.36 -4.85
C PRO A 106 -14.98 17.46 -6.06
N ARG A 107 -13.79 16.82 -6.07
CA ARG A 107 -13.36 15.91 -7.15
C ARG A 107 -13.98 14.53 -7.06
N LEU A 108 -14.26 14.06 -5.85
CA LEU A 108 -14.88 12.77 -5.61
C LEU A 108 -16.40 12.83 -5.60
N GLY A 109 -16.98 14.03 -5.36
CA GLY A 109 -18.41 14.22 -5.20
C GLY A 109 -18.93 13.54 -3.93
N GLU A 110 -20.26 13.39 -3.86
CA GLU A 110 -20.94 12.71 -2.75
C GLU A 110 -21.21 11.23 -3.06
N GLU A 111 -20.67 10.71 -4.16
CA GLU A 111 -20.99 9.36 -4.64
C GLU A 111 -20.42 8.26 -3.72
N PHE A 112 -19.31 8.53 -3.04
CA PHE A 112 -18.62 7.56 -2.19
C PHE A 112 -18.31 8.13 -0.82
N PRO A 113 -18.38 7.31 0.25
CA PRO A 113 -18.04 7.74 1.60
C PRO A 113 -16.58 8.19 1.72
N ILE A 114 -16.36 9.25 2.49
CA ILE A 114 -15.03 9.74 2.90
C ILE A 114 -15.00 9.79 4.43
N PRO A 115 -14.77 8.64 5.10
CA PRO A 115 -14.71 8.60 6.55
C PRO A 115 -13.58 9.50 7.08
N ARG A 116 -13.82 10.15 8.21
CA ARG A 116 -12.89 11.06 8.86
C ARG A 116 -12.26 10.39 10.06
N PHE A 117 -10.98 10.61 10.26
CA PHE A 117 -10.21 10.06 11.35
C PHE A 117 -9.51 11.19 12.09
N ALA A 118 -9.62 11.24 13.41
CA ALA A 118 -8.96 12.24 14.22
C ALA A 118 -7.43 12.01 14.30
N ASN A 119 -7.01 10.75 14.18
CA ASN A 119 -5.60 10.37 14.31
C ASN A 119 -5.29 9.05 13.57
N ALA A 120 -4.00 8.69 13.55
CA ALA A 120 -3.53 7.47 12.90
C ALA A 120 -4.05 6.18 13.56
N ARG A 121 -4.38 6.19 14.87
CA ARG A 121 -4.94 5.02 15.56
C ARG A 121 -6.34 4.71 15.05
N GLU A 122 -7.20 5.71 14.90
CA GLU A 122 -8.55 5.53 14.36
C GLU A 122 -8.51 5.06 12.90
N LEU A 123 -7.64 5.66 12.09
CA LEU A 123 -7.40 5.18 10.72
C LEU A 123 -6.94 3.73 10.74
N GLY A 124 -5.98 3.37 11.59
CA GLY A 124 -5.46 2.00 11.71
C GLY A 124 -6.55 1.01 12.08
N ALA A 125 -7.38 1.32 13.08
CA ALA A 125 -8.53 0.48 13.47
C ALA A 125 -9.50 0.27 12.31
N TYR A 126 -9.83 1.33 11.59
CA TYR A 126 -10.73 1.26 10.45
C TYR A 126 -10.16 0.44 9.29
N LEU A 127 -8.86 0.61 8.99
CA LEU A 127 -8.14 -0.19 8.00
C LEU A 127 -8.11 -1.67 8.41
N TYR A 128 -7.79 -1.98 9.66
CA TYR A 128 -7.71 -3.35 10.18
C TYR A 128 -9.03 -4.13 10.00
N GLU A 129 -10.15 -3.45 10.21
CA GLU A 129 -11.48 -4.04 9.98
C GLU A 129 -11.94 -4.01 8.51
N SER A 130 -11.16 -3.42 7.59
CA SER A 130 -11.50 -3.38 6.17
C SER A 130 -10.98 -4.59 5.40
N GLY A 131 -11.65 -4.93 4.30
CA GLY A 131 -11.27 -6.06 3.45
C GLY A 131 -9.98 -5.84 2.68
N TYR A 132 -9.82 -4.66 2.10
CA TYR A 132 -8.71 -4.35 1.18
C TYR A 132 -8.35 -2.88 1.20
N VAL A 133 -7.10 -2.58 0.81
CA VAL A 133 -6.64 -1.21 0.57
C VAL A 133 -6.05 -1.09 -0.84
N ILE A 134 -6.45 -0.06 -1.57
CA ILE A 134 -5.88 0.29 -2.89
C ILE A 134 -5.40 1.73 -2.83
N GLY A 135 -4.15 1.98 -3.12
CA GLY A 135 -3.64 3.35 -3.07
C GLY A 135 -2.37 3.57 -3.87
N ASN A 136 -1.94 4.83 -3.91
CA ASN A 136 -0.61 5.17 -4.38
C ASN A 136 0.44 4.71 -3.36
N ASP A 137 1.70 4.69 -3.77
CA ASP A 137 2.84 4.49 -2.86
C ASP A 137 2.86 5.59 -1.78
N SER A 138 2.35 5.25 -0.58
CA SER A 138 2.08 6.18 0.54
C SER A 138 2.06 5.47 1.90
N GLY A 139 2.15 6.25 2.98
CA GLY A 139 2.13 5.73 4.36
C GLY A 139 0.89 4.91 4.72
N VAL A 140 -0.29 5.22 4.14
CA VAL A 140 -1.53 4.46 4.38
C VAL A 140 -1.41 3.02 3.89
N GLY A 141 -0.78 2.80 2.72
CA GLY A 141 -0.52 1.46 2.20
C GLY A 141 0.42 0.66 3.09
N HIS A 142 1.48 1.30 3.62
CA HIS A 142 2.40 0.67 4.57
C HIS A 142 1.72 0.33 5.90
N LEU A 143 0.91 1.25 6.45
CA LEU A 143 0.14 1.00 7.66
C LEU A 143 -0.82 -0.19 7.48
N ALA A 144 -1.57 -0.21 6.39
CA ALA A 144 -2.48 -1.32 6.09
C ALA A 144 -1.74 -2.66 5.96
N SER A 145 -0.59 -2.67 5.26
CA SER A 145 0.27 -3.85 5.13
C SER A 145 0.77 -4.35 6.48
N ALA A 146 1.24 -3.44 7.34
CA ALA A 146 1.72 -3.79 8.68
C ALA A 146 0.59 -4.30 9.60
N LEU A 147 -0.65 -3.89 9.35
CA LEU A 147 -1.85 -4.41 10.03
C LEU A 147 -2.36 -5.74 9.41
N GLY A 148 -1.65 -6.32 8.45
CA GLY A 148 -2.05 -7.57 7.79
C GLY A 148 -3.19 -7.43 6.78
N VAL A 149 -3.63 -6.21 6.47
CA VAL A 149 -4.68 -5.97 5.48
C VAL A 149 -4.10 -6.11 4.07
N PRO A 150 -4.74 -6.86 3.15
CA PRO A 150 -4.28 -7.00 1.77
C PRO A 150 -4.23 -5.66 1.02
N VAL A 151 -3.08 -5.34 0.43
CA VAL A 151 -2.83 -4.03 -0.20
C VAL A 151 -2.52 -4.17 -1.68
N LEU A 152 -3.16 -3.32 -2.49
CA LEU A 152 -2.79 -3.08 -3.87
C LEU A 152 -2.16 -1.69 -4.00
N THR A 153 -0.88 -1.63 -4.32
CA THR A 153 -0.15 -0.37 -4.43
C THR A 153 0.13 0.00 -5.89
N LEU A 154 -0.20 1.24 -6.25
CA LEU A 154 0.07 1.80 -7.57
C LEU A 154 1.43 2.50 -7.57
N PHE A 155 2.39 1.94 -8.29
CA PHE A 155 3.74 2.49 -8.42
C PHE A 155 3.92 3.22 -9.75
N ARG A 156 4.52 4.41 -9.68
CA ARG A 156 4.82 5.24 -10.86
C ARG A 156 5.95 4.66 -11.71
N LYS A 157 7.00 4.15 -11.08
CA LYS A 157 8.23 3.71 -11.75
C LYS A 157 8.32 2.18 -11.83
N ARG A 158 9.04 1.69 -12.83
CA ARG A 158 9.25 0.25 -13.03
C ARG A 158 10.35 -0.34 -12.15
N ARG A 159 11.38 0.43 -11.81
CA ARG A 159 12.61 -0.09 -11.18
C ARG A 159 12.95 0.58 -9.85
N ASP A 160 13.01 1.91 -9.78
CA ASP A 160 13.56 2.60 -8.62
C ASP A 160 12.63 2.52 -7.39
N GLY A 161 13.18 2.16 -6.25
CA GLY A 161 12.52 2.19 -4.94
C GLY A 161 11.47 1.10 -4.76
N PHE A 162 11.57 0.01 -5.51
CA PHE A 162 10.60 -1.10 -5.38
C PHE A 162 10.78 -1.87 -4.06
N CYS A 163 11.95 -1.86 -3.50
CA CYS A 163 12.18 -2.37 -2.14
C CYS A 163 11.30 -1.67 -1.09
N TRP A 164 10.93 -0.39 -1.31
CA TRP A 164 10.02 0.36 -0.43
C TRP A 164 8.54 0.05 -0.63
N ARG A 165 8.18 -1.02 -1.30
CA ARG A 165 6.79 -1.47 -1.34
C ARG A 165 6.31 -1.93 0.04
N PRO A 166 5.01 -1.95 0.32
CA PRO A 166 4.47 -2.61 1.50
C PRO A 166 5.03 -4.03 1.60
N GLY A 167 5.60 -4.40 2.74
CA GLY A 167 6.39 -5.63 2.92
C GLY A 167 5.79 -6.64 3.89
N TRP A 168 4.72 -6.29 4.61
CA TRP A 168 4.03 -7.21 5.50
C TRP A 168 2.78 -7.77 4.83
N GLY A 169 2.48 -9.03 5.10
CA GLY A 169 1.27 -9.67 4.57
C GLY A 169 1.22 -9.75 3.05
N ARG A 170 0.00 -9.74 2.51
CA ARG A 170 -0.25 -9.93 1.08
C ARG A 170 -0.35 -8.61 0.34
N ASN A 171 0.57 -8.39 -0.54
CA ASN A 171 0.66 -7.15 -1.29
C ASN A 171 0.82 -7.41 -2.79
N VAL A 172 0.06 -6.68 -3.59
CA VAL A 172 0.22 -6.64 -5.04
C VAL A 172 0.65 -5.24 -5.47
N VAL A 173 1.67 -5.16 -6.30
CA VAL A 173 2.13 -3.89 -6.86
C VAL A 173 1.79 -3.82 -8.33
N VAL A 174 1.11 -2.75 -8.73
CA VAL A 174 0.79 -2.50 -10.13
C VAL A 174 1.63 -1.33 -10.65
N ARG A 175 2.24 -1.58 -11.81
CA ARG A 175 3.09 -0.62 -12.51
C ARG A 175 2.60 -0.40 -13.93
N PRO A 176 2.90 0.76 -14.54
CA PRO A 176 2.60 0.97 -15.95
C PRO A 176 3.38 -0.02 -16.83
N VAL A 177 2.78 -0.41 -17.96
CA VAL A 177 3.42 -1.32 -18.93
C VAL A 177 4.65 -0.67 -19.54
N VAL A 178 4.54 0.63 -19.85
CA VAL A 178 5.59 1.44 -20.47
C VAL A 178 5.89 2.64 -19.55
N SER A 179 7.16 2.87 -19.32
CA SER A 179 7.69 4.03 -18.62
C SER A 179 8.64 4.75 -19.58
N VAL A 180 8.13 5.75 -20.31
CA VAL A 180 8.94 6.56 -21.23
C VAL A 180 9.60 7.67 -20.43
N GLY A 181 10.92 7.64 -20.30
CA GLY A 181 11.70 8.54 -19.45
C GLY A 181 11.51 10.04 -19.73
N ALA A 182 11.20 10.40 -20.99
CA ALA A 182 11.00 11.79 -21.42
C ALA A 182 9.70 12.43 -20.93
N PHE A 183 8.66 11.62 -20.60
CA PHE A 183 7.35 12.13 -20.18
C PHE A 183 7.03 11.70 -18.74
N ARG A 184 7.44 12.51 -17.77
CA ARG A 184 7.34 12.24 -16.32
C ARG A 184 5.93 11.89 -15.81
N ASN A 185 4.86 12.26 -16.54
CA ASN A 185 3.46 11.98 -16.19
C ASN A 185 2.78 10.95 -17.10
N SER A 186 3.49 10.39 -18.07
CA SER A 186 2.93 9.40 -19.02
C SER A 186 2.43 8.14 -18.33
N TRP A 187 3.02 7.74 -17.21
CA TRP A 187 2.60 6.59 -16.44
C TRP A 187 1.11 6.64 -16.05
N LYS A 188 0.58 7.85 -15.79
CA LYS A 188 -0.83 8.07 -15.46
C LYS A 188 -1.77 7.67 -16.59
N ARG A 189 -1.32 7.76 -17.85
CA ARG A 189 -2.08 7.31 -19.04
C ARG A 189 -1.96 5.79 -19.23
N PHE A 190 -0.75 5.24 -19.06
CA PHE A 190 -0.44 3.82 -19.31
C PHE A 190 -0.89 2.88 -18.18
N LEU A 191 -1.23 3.39 -17.01
CA LEU A 191 -1.89 2.61 -15.97
C LEU A 191 -3.41 2.74 -16.11
N SER A 192 -4.04 1.78 -16.78
CA SER A 192 -5.49 1.75 -17.00
C SER A 192 -6.26 1.24 -15.78
N VAL A 193 -7.52 1.65 -15.65
CA VAL A 193 -8.45 1.16 -14.62
C VAL A 193 -8.59 -0.36 -14.70
N GLN A 194 -8.74 -0.91 -15.91
CA GLN A 194 -8.84 -2.36 -16.11
C GLN A 194 -7.60 -3.13 -15.59
N ARG A 195 -6.41 -2.56 -15.77
CA ARG A 195 -5.19 -3.18 -15.25
C ARG A 195 -5.17 -3.21 -13.73
N VAL A 196 -5.55 -2.12 -13.09
CA VAL A 196 -5.67 -2.03 -11.62
C VAL A 196 -6.74 -2.98 -11.11
N LYS A 197 -7.90 -3.03 -11.77
CA LYS A 197 -8.97 -3.97 -11.44
C LYS A 197 -8.53 -5.43 -11.53
N ARG A 198 -7.87 -5.85 -12.61
CA ARG A 198 -7.36 -7.23 -12.75
C ARG A 198 -6.36 -7.59 -11.65
N ALA A 199 -5.52 -6.64 -11.25
CA ALA A 199 -4.60 -6.85 -10.15
C ALA A 199 -5.31 -6.93 -8.80
N PHE A 200 -6.40 -6.21 -8.61
CA PHE A 200 -7.27 -6.36 -7.45
C PHE A 200 -7.93 -7.73 -7.42
N ASP A 201 -8.48 -8.20 -8.54
CA ASP A 201 -9.05 -9.56 -8.67
C ASP A 201 -8.00 -10.65 -8.35
N GLN A 202 -6.73 -10.42 -8.73
CA GLN A 202 -5.62 -11.30 -8.37
C GLN A 202 -5.36 -11.29 -6.85
N LEU A 203 -5.32 -10.11 -6.22
CA LEU A 203 -5.14 -9.97 -4.77
C LEU A 203 -6.25 -10.70 -4.00
N VAL A 204 -7.50 -10.55 -4.46
CA VAL A 204 -8.65 -11.24 -3.86
C VAL A 204 -8.49 -12.76 -3.95
N ARG A 205 -8.16 -13.31 -5.13
CA ARG A 205 -7.92 -14.76 -5.30
C ARG A 205 -6.80 -15.28 -4.41
N GLN A 206 -5.68 -14.58 -4.36
CA GLN A 206 -4.55 -14.93 -3.49
C GLN A 206 -4.93 -14.96 -2.02
N HIS A 207 -5.87 -14.13 -1.62
CA HIS A 207 -6.34 -14.09 -0.24
C HIS A 207 -7.30 -15.25 0.07
N GLN A 208 -8.23 -15.55 -0.84
CA GLN A 208 -9.22 -16.62 -0.67
C GLN A 208 -8.60 -18.03 -0.67
N SER A 209 -7.53 -18.24 -1.44
CA SER A 209 -6.85 -19.55 -1.52
C SER A 209 -5.98 -19.91 -0.31
N ALA A 210 -5.90 -19.08 0.70
CA ALA A 210 -5.06 -19.30 1.88
C ALA A 210 -5.83 -19.04 3.21
N SER A 211 -7.14 -18.81 3.12
CA SER A 211 -8.11 -18.87 4.23
C SER A 211 -8.74 -20.25 4.28
#